data_3c2500b5ef755a387d0189ebb549ebb7
#
_entry.id   3c2500b5ef755a387d0189ebb549ebb7
#
_cell.length_a   1.000
_cell.length_b   1.000
_cell.length_c   1.000
_cell.angle_alpha   90.00
_cell.angle_beta   90.00
_cell.angle_gamma   90.00
#
_symmetry.space_group_name_H-M   'P 1'
#
loop_
_entity.id
_entity.type
_entity.pdbx_description
1 polymer ?
#
loop_
_entity_poly.entity_id
_entity_poly.type
_entity_poly.pdbx_seq_one_letter_code
_entity_poly.pdbx_strand_id
1 'polypeptide(L)'
;MYENLRDFVAALDKAGELHRVRASVSPMLEISAIADRVSKSAAPRASEHARAFDPRFCHLGGKALLFEDVEGSDMPVLINAFGSYRRMEMALGCIDGGFEALAAKVEHLVKPEPPTGLMEKMKKGLELAK
;
A
#
# COMPACT_ATOMS: atom_id res chain seq x y z
N MET A 1 -0.51 -0.34 11.23
CA MET A 1 -0.20 -1.49 10.34
C MET A 1 -1.44 -2.36 10.27
N TYR A 2 -1.76 -2.95 9.13
CA TYR A 2 -2.94 -3.81 8.97
C TYR A 2 -2.59 -5.23 9.41
N GLU A 3 -3.50 -5.91 10.11
CA GLU A 3 -3.27 -7.28 10.58
C GLU A 3 -3.47 -8.31 9.44
N ASN A 4 -4.33 -7.97 8.48
CA ASN A 4 -4.68 -8.86 7.37
C ASN A 4 -5.18 -8.05 6.16
N LEU A 5 -5.43 -8.75 5.04
CA LEU A 5 -5.91 -8.13 3.80
C LEU A 5 -7.30 -7.48 3.94
N ARG A 6 -8.19 -8.02 4.79
CA ARG A 6 -9.54 -7.46 4.98
C ARG A 6 -9.48 -6.09 5.62
N ASP A 7 -8.57 -5.90 6.59
CA ASP A 7 -8.37 -4.59 7.24
C ASP A 7 -7.83 -3.57 6.25
N PHE A 8 -6.92 -3.99 5.37
CA PHE A 8 -6.42 -3.11 4.32
C PHE A 8 -7.51 -2.73 3.32
N VAL A 9 -8.33 -3.68 2.86
CA VAL A 9 -9.48 -3.42 1.99
C VAL A 9 -10.47 -2.45 2.63
N ALA A 10 -10.78 -2.62 3.92
CA ALA A 10 -11.65 -1.71 4.66
C ALA A 10 -11.04 -0.29 4.77
N ALA A 11 -9.72 -0.20 4.95
CA ALA A 11 -9.02 1.07 4.97
C ALA A 11 -9.02 1.78 3.61
N LEU A 12 -8.84 1.03 2.51
CA LEU A 12 -8.95 1.55 1.15
C LEU A 12 -10.37 2.09 0.87
N ASP A 13 -11.39 1.35 1.30
CA ASP A 13 -12.79 1.74 1.14
C ASP A 13 -13.09 3.05 1.90
N LYS A 14 -12.71 3.10 3.18
CA LYS A 14 -12.84 4.29 4.02
C LYS A 14 -12.08 5.51 3.47
N ALA A 15 -10.94 5.28 2.83
CA ALA A 15 -10.13 6.35 2.22
C ALA A 15 -10.67 6.81 0.85
N GLY A 16 -11.68 6.13 0.28
CA GLY A 16 -12.19 6.40 -1.07
C GLY A 16 -11.28 5.90 -2.19
N GLU A 17 -10.31 5.05 -1.85
CA GLU A 17 -9.32 4.47 -2.76
C GLU A 17 -9.77 3.13 -3.38
N LEU A 18 -10.93 2.61 -2.99
CA LEU A 18 -11.52 1.37 -3.49
C LEU A 18 -12.74 1.64 -4.38
N HIS A 19 -12.91 0.82 -5.39
CA HIS A 19 -14.16 0.70 -6.15
C HIS A 19 -14.63 -0.76 -6.13
N ARG A 20 -15.88 -0.99 -5.69
CA ARG A 20 -16.50 -2.32 -5.66
C ARG A 20 -17.26 -2.55 -6.95
N VAL A 21 -16.93 -3.62 -7.67
CA VAL A 21 -17.61 -4.06 -8.89
C VAL A 21 -18.51 -5.23 -8.52
N ARG A 22 -19.83 -5.00 -8.58
CA ARG A 22 -20.85 -5.99 -8.23
C ARG A 22 -21.43 -6.73 -9.44
N ALA A 23 -21.15 -6.21 -10.63
CA ALA A 23 -21.51 -6.92 -11.86
C ALA A 23 -20.71 -8.21 -11.98
N SER A 24 -21.33 -9.28 -12.49
CA SER A 24 -20.62 -10.49 -12.82
C SER A 24 -19.58 -10.22 -13.89
N VAL A 25 -18.35 -10.68 -13.68
CA VAL A 25 -17.23 -10.47 -14.60
C VAL A 25 -16.54 -11.78 -14.91
N SER A 26 -16.09 -11.90 -16.15
CA SER A 26 -15.29 -13.04 -16.57
C SER A 26 -13.85 -12.93 -16.09
N PRO A 27 -13.25 -13.99 -15.52
CA PRO A 27 -11.83 -14.01 -15.20
C PRO A 27 -10.95 -14.01 -16.46
N MET A 28 -11.53 -14.35 -17.63
CA MET A 28 -10.82 -14.39 -18.90
C MET A 28 -10.77 -13.00 -19.53
N LEU A 29 -9.65 -12.30 -19.35
CA LEU A 29 -9.30 -11.00 -19.94
C LEU A 29 -10.14 -9.80 -19.50
N GLU A 30 -11.39 -9.96 -19.03
CA GLU A 30 -12.26 -8.84 -18.68
C GLU A 30 -11.74 -8.08 -17.47
N ILE A 31 -11.41 -8.80 -16.37
CA ILE A 31 -10.82 -8.20 -15.17
C ILE A 31 -9.53 -7.44 -15.51
N SER A 32 -8.65 -8.04 -16.31
CA SER A 32 -7.39 -7.40 -16.70
C SER A 32 -7.60 -6.19 -17.60
N ALA A 33 -8.57 -6.23 -18.52
CA ALA A 33 -8.88 -5.10 -19.39
C ALA A 33 -9.45 -3.91 -18.60
N ILE A 34 -10.31 -4.17 -17.62
CA ILE A 34 -10.84 -3.15 -16.71
C ILE A 34 -9.70 -2.55 -15.87
N ALA A 35 -8.88 -3.42 -15.26
CA ALA A 35 -7.77 -3.01 -14.42
C ALA A 35 -6.72 -2.19 -15.19
N ASP A 36 -6.40 -2.56 -16.42
CA ASP A 36 -5.46 -1.82 -17.28
C ASP A 36 -5.95 -0.40 -17.54
N ARG A 37 -7.22 -0.20 -17.84
CA ARG A 37 -7.81 1.13 -18.05
C ARG A 37 -7.80 1.96 -16.76
N VAL A 38 -8.18 1.36 -15.65
CA VAL A 38 -8.27 2.06 -14.35
C VAL A 38 -6.89 2.45 -13.86
N SER A 39 -5.88 1.57 -13.98
CA SER A 39 -4.51 1.86 -13.54
C SER A 39 -3.88 3.06 -14.25
N LYS A 40 -4.31 3.37 -15.47
CA LYS A 40 -3.86 4.53 -16.26
C LYS A 40 -4.65 5.81 -15.99
N SER A 41 -5.70 5.75 -15.19
CA SER A 41 -6.51 6.91 -14.82
C SER A 41 -5.94 7.65 -13.62
N ALA A 42 -6.49 8.85 -13.35
CA ALA A 42 -6.10 9.61 -12.18
C ALA A 42 -6.47 8.88 -10.88
N ALA A 43 -5.54 8.85 -9.94
CA ALA A 43 -5.81 8.38 -8.59
C ALA A 43 -6.75 9.36 -7.85
N PRO A 44 -7.57 8.90 -6.89
CA PRO A 44 -8.43 9.77 -6.10
C PRO A 44 -7.66 10.87 -5.37
N ARG A 45 -6.45 10.54 -4.94
CA ARG A 45 -5.52 11.48 -4.31
C ARG A 45 -4.10 11.18 -4.78
N ALA A 46 -3.39 12.23 -5.19
CA ALA A 46 -1.95 12.14 -5.44
C ALA A 46 -1.19 11.99 -4.12
N SER A 47 -0.05 11.31 -4.15
CA SER A 47 0.91 11.36 -3.04
C SER A 47 1.73 12.65 -3.12
N GLU A 48 1.68 13.46 -2.06
CA GLU A 48 2.50 14.68 -1.97
C GLU A 48 4.00 14.34 -1.91
N HIS A 49 4.35 13.26 -1.22
CA HIS A 49 5.74 12.78 -1.12
C HIS A 49 6.27 12.31 -2.47
N ALA A 50 5.46 11.54 -3.22
CA ALA A 50 5.87 11.07 -4.53
C ALA A 50 6.04 12.19 -5.55
N ARG A 51 5.38 13.32 -5.37
CA ARG A 51 5.54 14.50 -6.26
C ARG A 51 6.97 15.00 -6.32
N ALA A 52 7.75 14.83 -5.25
CA ALA A 52 9.15 15.27 -5.19
C ALA A 52 10.07 14.47 -6.13
N PHE A 53 9.83 13.17 -6.28
CA PHE A 53 10.69 12.30 -7.09
C PHE A 53 10.05 11.79 -8.38
N ASP A 54 8.71 11.77 -8.46
CA ASP A 54 7.97 11.37 -9.65
C ASP A 54 6.79 12.32 -9.94
N PRO A 55 7.05 13.58 -10.29
CA PRO A 55 6.00 14.58 -10.53
C PRO A 55 5.10 14.20 -11.72
N ARG A 56 5.61 13.38 -12.65
CA ARG A 56 4.89 13.00 -13.86
C ARG A 56 3.79 11.97 -13.60
N PHE A 57 4.01 11.01 -12.71
CA PHE A 57 3.11 9.88 -12.51
C PHE A 57 2.50 9.80 -11.10
N CYS A 58 2.91 10.67 -10.17
CA CYS A 58 2.42 10.68 -8.77
C CYS A 58 0.90 10.80 -8.63
N HIS A 59 0.20 11.23 -9.67
CA HIS A 59 -1.23 11.43 -9.71
C HIS A 59 -1.99 10.31 -10.45
N LEU A 60 -1.30 9.29 -10.97
CA LEU A 60 -1.91 8.18 -11.69
C LEU A 60 -2.14 6.96 -10.77
N GLY A 61 -2.79 5.94 -11.33
CA GLY A 61 -3.01 4.65 -10.67
C GLY A 61 -4.47 4.32 -10.36
N GLY A 62 -5.40 5.23 -10.69
CA GLY A 62 -6.84 5.02 -10.50
C GLY A 62 -7.22 4.56 -9.08
N LYS A 63 -8.30 3.79 -8.94
CA LYS A 63 -8.70 3.12 -7.69
C LYS A 63 -8.26 1.66 -7.67
N ALA A 64 -8.12 1.09 -6.47
CA ALA A 64 -8.17 -0.36 -6.29
C ALA A 64 -9.56 -0.88 -6.69
N LEU A 65 -9.62 -2.08 -7.24
CA LEU A 65 -10.86 -2.71 -7.70
C LEU A 65 -11.09 -3.98 -6.90
N LEU A 66 -12.29 -4.14 -6.33
CA LEU A 66 -12.75 -5.36 -5.72
C LEU A 66 -13.92 -5.91 -6.54
N PHE A 67 -13.68 -6.97 -7.30
CA PHE A 67 -14.70 -7.71 -8.02
C PHE A 67 -15.37 -8.69 -7.07
N GLU A 68 -16.64 -8.45 -6.74
CA GLU A 68 -17.39 -9.24 -5.75
C GLU A 68 -18.05 -10.46 -6.36
N ASP A 69 -18.34 -10.44 -7.67
CA ASP A 69 -18.92 -11.53 -8.43
C ASP A 69 -18.02 -11.87 -9.63
N VAL A 70 -17.34 -13.01 -9.55
CA VAL A 70 -16.44 -13.50 -10.59
C VAL A 70 -16.93 -14.85 -11.10
N GLU A 71 -17.18 -14.98 -12.40
CA GLU A 71 -17.67 -16.20 -13.02
C GLU A 71 -16.81 -17.42 -12.66
N GLY A 72 -17.45 -18.43 -12.11
CA GLY A 72 -16.77 -19.68 -11.74
C GLY A 72 -15.96 -19.64 -10.44
N SER A 73 -16.11 -18.58 -9.62
CA SER A 73 -15.42 -18.47 -8.34
C SER A 73 -16.33 -17.89 -7.26
N ASP A 74 -16.31 -18.50 -6.09
CA ASP A 74 -16.98 -17.97 -4.88
C ASP A 74 -16.13 -16.93 -4.13
N MET A 75 -14.91 -16.67 -4.61
CA MET A 75 -13.98 -15.72 -3.97
C MET A 75 -13.91 -14.42 -4.75
N PRO A 76 -14.00 -13.27 -4.06
CA PRO A 76 -13.79 -11.97 -4.68
C PRO A 76 -12.33 -11.78 -5.11
N VAL A 77 -12.12 -10.97 -6.14
CA VAL A 77 -10.79 -10.64 -6.66
C VAL A 77 -10.47 -9.17 -6.39
N LEU A 78 -9.39 -8.95 -5.63
CA LEU A 78 -8.83 -7.61 -5.44
C LEU A 78 -7.68 -7.37 -6.42
N ILE A 79 -7.76 -6.30 -7.19
CA ILE A 79 -6.72 -5.93 -8.15
C ILE A 79 -6.37 -4.45 -8.04
N ASN A 80 -5.21 -4.06 -8.55
CA ASN A 80 -4.70 -2.68 -8.49
C ASN A 80 -4.57 -2.11 -7.06
N ALA A 81 -4.40 -2.98 -6.06
CA ALA A 81 -4.33 -2.60 -4.65
C ALA A 81 -3.14 -1.65 -4.35
N PHE A 82 -2.05 -1.78 -5.09
CA PHE A 82 -0.82 -0.98 -4.96
C PHE A 82 -0.56 -0.07 -6.18
N GLY A 83 -1.57 0.18 -7.00
CA GLY A 83 -1.41 0.89 -8.27
C GLY A 83 -1.21 2.40 -8.15
N SER A 84 -1.24 3.00 -6.96
CA SER A 84 -0.85 4.39 -6.74
C SER A 84 0.14 4.51 -5.59
N TYR A 85 0.99 5.54 -5.61
CA TYR A 85 1.93 5.83 -4.52
C TYR A 85 1.24 5.94 -3.18
N ARG A 86 0.09 6.61 -3.13
CA ARG A 86 -0.67 6.75 -1.89
C ARG A 86 -1.11 5.41 -1.31
N ARG A 87 -1.58 4.48 -2.13
CA ARG A 87 -1.96 3.13 -1.64
C ARG A 87 -0.76 2.31 -1.20
N MET A 88 0.39 2.48 -1.85
CA MET A 88 1.65 1.90 -1.37
C MET A 88 2.07 2.48 -0.02
N GLU A 89 1.99 3.81 0.15
CA GLU A 89 2.24 4.47 1.44
C GLU A 89 1.29 3.98 2.53
N MET A 90 -0.01 3.80 2.22
CA MET A 90 -0.99 3.21 3.14
C MET A 90 -0.58 1.79 3.56
N ALA A 91 -0.25 0.93 2.60
CA ALA A 91 0.13 -0.46 2.87
C ALA A 91 1.38 -0.58 3.73
N LEU A 92 2.36 0.29 3.50
CA LEU A 92 3.64 0.33 4.22
C LEU A 92 3.60 1.15 5.52
N GLY A 93 2.46 1.81 5.81
CA GLY A 93 2.29 2.62 7.00
C GLY A 93 3.20 3.85 7.05
N CYS A 94 3.49 4.44 5.89
CA CYS A 94 4.37 5.61 5.76
C CYS A 94 3.67 6.85 5.16
N ILE A 95 2.35 6.98 5.32
CA ILE A 95 1.56 8.09 4.77
C ILE A 95 2.09 9.46 5.20
N ASP A 96 2.52 9.57 6.46
CA ASP A 96 2.92 10.87 7.05
C ASP A 96 4.33 11.31 6.67
N GLY A 97 5.19 10.40 6.21
CA GLY A 97 6.59 10.71 5.90
C GLY A 97 7.08 10.15 4.58
N GLY A 98 6.20 9.51 3.81
CA GLY A 98 6.53 8.91 2.52
C GLY A 98 7.58 7.80 2.58
N PHE A 99 8.08 7.44 1.41
CA PHE A 99 9.10 6.38 1.27
C PHE A 99 10.46 6.77 1.86
N GLU A 100 10.78 8.07 1.95
CA GLU A 100 12.03 8.54 2.56
C GLU A 100 12.06 8.22 4.06
N ALA A 101 10.96 8.48 4.76
CA ALA A 101 10.87 8.11 6.18
C ALA A 101 10.91 6.59 6.40
N LEU A 102 10.35 5.81 5.47
CA LEU A 102 10.45 4.36 5.49
C LEU A 102 11.90 3.91 5.25
N ALA A 103 12.58 4.48 4.26
CA ALA A 103 13.97 4.19 3.96
C ALA A 103 14.89 4.47 5.16
N ALA A 104 14.70 5.60 5.83
CA ALA A 104 15.45 5.95 7.04
C ALA A 104 15.23 4.92 8.18
N LYS A 105 13.99 4.45 8.37
CA LYS A 105 13.70 3.37 9.34
C LYS A 105 14.40 2.07 8.99
N VAL A 106 14.39 1.69 7.71
CA VAL A 106 15.06 0.47 7.23
C VAL A 106 16.57 0.60 7.38
N GLU A 107 17.15 1.76 7.04
CA GLU A 107 18.58 2.01 7.21
C GLU A 107 19.03 1.87 8.68
N HIS A 108 18.25 2.43 9.60
CA HIS A 108 18.53 2.30 11.05
C HIS A 108 18.45 0.85 11.55
N LEU A 109 17.58 0.02 10.96
CA LEU A 109 17.49 -1.41 11.28
C LEU A 109 18.65 -2.21 10.70
N VAL A 110 19.09 -1.88 9.49
CA VAL A 110 20.19 -2.60 8.78
C VAL A 110 21.56 -2.18 9.29
N LYS A 111 21.72 -0.91 9.68
CA LYS A 111 22.95 -0.35 10.23
C LYS A 111 22.71 0.20 11.64
N PRO A 112 22.44 -0.67 12.62
CA PRO A 112 22.22 -0.18 13.99
C PRO A 112 23.51 0.48 14.50
N GLU A 113 23.38 1.75 14.92
CA GLU A 113 24.49 2.44 15.58
C GLU A 113 24.93 1.65 16.83
N PRO A 114 26.24 1.43 17.02
CA PRO A 114 26.69 0.76 18.22
C PRO A 114 26.35 1.62 19.44
N PRO A 115 25.82 1.04 20.53
CA PRO A 115 25.45 1.79 21.72
C PRO A 115 26.66 2.47 22.33
N THR A 116 26.62 3.81 22.44
CA THR A 116 27.73 4.64 22.89
C THR A 116 27.88 4.69 24.42
N GLY A 117 26.84 4.29 25.18
CA GLY A 117 26.82 4.35 26.62
C GLY A 117 26.49 3.02 27.31
N LEU A 118 26.91 2.86 28.57
CA LEU A 118 26.67 1.66 29.38
C LEU A 118 25.14 1.41 29.58
N MET A 119 24.37 2.47 29.77
CA MET A 119 22.90 2.41 29.92
C MET A 119 22.21 1.98 28.62
N GLU A 120 22.68 2.42 27.46
CA GLU A 120 22.16 1.99 26.15
C GLU A 120 22.47 0.53 25.85
N LYS A 121 23.67 0.06 26.23
CA LYS A 121 24.07 -1.36 26.12
C LYS A 121 23.15 -2.26 26.95
N MET A 122 22.79 -1.84 28.16
CA MET A 122 21.86 -2.57 29.02
C MET A 122 20.44 -2.59 28.44
N LYS A 123 19.96 -1.47 27.89
CA LYS A 123 18.62 -1.36 27.30
C LYS A 123 18.47 -2.22 26.05
N LYS A 124 19.45 -2.19 25.13
CA LYS A 124 19.51 -3.07 23.95
C LYS A 124 19.66 -4.55 24.33
N GLY A 125 20.40 -4.88 25.35
CA GLY A 125 20.50 -6.26 25.87
C GLY A 125 19.15 -6.80 26.37
N LEU A 126 18.35 -5.97 27.02
CA LEU A 126 17.00 -6.33 27.50
C LEU A 126 15.98 -6.45 26.34
N GLU A 127 16.11 -5.67 25.27
CA GLU A 127 15.24 -5.77 24.07
C GLU A 127 15.52 -7.02 23.25
N LEU A 128 16.76 -7.46 23.17
CA LEU A 128 17.17 -8.69 22.47
C LEU A 128 16.87 -9.98 23.24
N ALA A 129 16.56 -9.88 24.53
CA ALA A 129 16.24 -11.02 25.40
C ALA A 129 14.71 -11.29 25.50
N LYS A 130 13.88 -10.54 24.78
CA LYS A 130 12.43 -10.73 24.64
C LYS A 130 12.07 -11.34 23.28
#